data_8d98076855dff5de2899c0cc1d4c5086
#
_entry.id   8d98076855dff5de2899c0cc1d4c5086
#
_cell.length_a   1.000
_cell.length_b   1.000
_cell.length_c   1.000
_cell.angle_alpha   90.00
_cell.angle_beta   90.00
_cell.angle_gamma   90.00
#
_symmetry.space_group_name_H-M   'P 1'
#
loop_
_entity.id
_entity.type
_entity.pdbx_description
1 polymer ?
#
loop_
_entity_poly.entity_id
_entity_poly.type
_entity_poly.pdbx_seq_one_letter_code
_entity_poly.pdbx_strand_id
1 'polypeptide(L)'
;PYELIHVAIQLDEDEREAYDLAYERYRTFARENRIVFRTPADWSKFMQVCARSREGREAFTAWRFARGLAKASRAKLRTLWTILCRHRHQQAILFTDDNATAYTIGETFFLPVITHHTKISERKALLTAFREGKVNCMVTSRVLNEGVDVPEVAVGIVVSGSGSVREHVQRLGRILRPGPDKRAVLYELVSEDTGETFTSVRRRQHAAYQRE
;
A
#
# COMPACT_ATOMS: atom_id res chain seq x y z
N PRO A 1 17.99 3.57 -12.90
CA PRO A 1 16.73 4.18 -13.32
C PRO A 1 15.66 3.10 -13.47
N TYR A 2 14.45 3.35 -12.99
CA TYR A 2 13.29 2.45 -13.15
C TYR A 2 12.17 3.21 -13.88
N GLU A 3 11.33 2.46 -14.58
CA GLU A 3 10.12 2.99 -15.19
C GLU A 3 9.00 3.02 -14.15
N LEU A 4 8.31 4.15 -13.98
CA LEU A 4 7.15 4.28 -13.10
C LEU A 4 5.87 4.17 -13.91
N ILE A 5 5.04 3.17 -13.61
CA ILE A 5 3.74 2.96 -14.23
C ILE A 5 2.66 3.22 -13.18
N HIS A 6 1.92 4.29 -13.37
CA HIS A 6 0.75 4.61 -12.55
C HIS A 6 -0.49 3.89 -13.09
N VAL A 7 -1.13 3.10 -12.24
CA VAL A 7 -2.33 2.35 -12.59
C VAL A 7 -3.50 2.88 -11.77
N ALA A 8 -4.36 3.64 -12.42
CA ALA A 8 -5.61 4.12 -11.87
C ALA A 8 -6.66 2.99 -11.88
N ILE A 9 -7.32 2.75 -10.78
CA ILE A 9 -8.25 1.64 -10.59
C ILE A 9 -9.59 2.19 -10.09
N GLN A 10 -10.65 1.92 -10.83
CA GLN A 10 -12.00 2.21 -10.39
C GLN A 10 -12.52 1.07 -9.54
N LEU A 11 -13.21 1.40 -8.45
CA LEU A 11 -13.93 0.42 -7.64
C LEU A 11 -15.09 -0.18 -8.46
N ASP A 12 -15.42 -1.44 -8.21
CA ASP A 12 -16.66 -2.02 -8.74
C ASP A 12 -17.86 -1.24 -8.18
N GLU A 13 -19.00 -1.28 -8.85
CA GLU A 13 -20.18 -0.46 -8.52
C GLU A 13 -20.62 -0.65 -7.06
N ASP A 14 -20.75 -1.90 -6.62
CA ASP A 14 -21.11 -2.23 -5.23
C ASP A 14 -20.03 -1.83 -4.22
N GLU A 15 -18.76 -1.91 -4.58
CA GLU A 15 -17.65 -1.44 -3.74
C GLU A 15 -17.63 0.09 -3.65
N ARG A 16 -17.98 0.78 -4.75
CA ARG A 16 -18.10 2.24 -4.78
C ARG A 16 -19.21 2.69 -3.85
N GLU A 17 -20.39 2.10 -3.96
CA GLU A 17 -21.52 2.41 -3.09
C GLU A 17 -21.16 2.20 -1.60
N ALA A 18 -20.57 1.06 -1.28
CA ALA A 18 -20.14 0.74 0.08
C ALA A 18 -19.07 1.70 0.59
N TYR A 19 -18.12 2.09 -0.27
CA TYR A 19 -17.10 3.08 0.06
C TYR A 19 -17.71 4.44 0.36
N ASP A 20 -18.58 4.95 -0.51
CA ASP A 20 -19.19 6.27 -0.42
C ASP A 20 -20.07 6.38 0.84
N LEU A 21 -20.84 5.34 1.15
CA LEU A 21 -21.64 5.27 2.37
C LEU A 21 -20.76 5.34 3.64
N ALA A 22 -19.70 4.56 3.66
CA ALA A 22 -18.76 4.56 4.79
C ALA A 22 -17.97 5.88 4.90
N TYR A 23 -17.56 6.43 3.75
CA TYR A 23 -16.87 7.71 3.66
C TYR A 23 -17.74 8.84 4.22
N GLU A 24 -18.99 8.94 3.77
CA GLU A 24 -19.93 9.99 4.21
C GLU A 24 -20.23 9.85 5.71
N ARG A 25 -20.39 8.64 6.23
CA ARG A 25 -20.66 8.42 7.65
C ARG A 25 -19.56 9.01 8.55
N TYR A 26 -18.30 8.70 8.32
CA TYR A 26 -17.21 9.22 9.16
C TYR A 26 -16.95 10.71 8.91
N ARG A 27 -17.17 11.20 7.71
CA ARG A 27 -17.02 12.64 7.38
C ARG A 27 -18.09 13.49 8.05
N THR A 28 -19.32 13.01 8.07
CA THR A 28 -20.43 13.68 8.77
C THR A 28 -20.14 13.76 10.26
N PHE A 29 -19.75 12.65 10.90
CA PHE A 29 -19.36 12.64 12.31
C PHE A 29 -18.18 13.62 12.58
N ALA A 30 -17.16 13.65 11.75
CA ALA A 30 -16.04 14.55 11.88
C ALA A 30 -16.49 16.02 11.78
N ARG A 31 -17.37 16.35 10.84
CA ARG A 31 -17.92 17.70 10.63
C ARG A 31 -18.75 18.17 11.83
N GLU A 32 -19.64 17.32 12.35
CA GLU A 32 -20.46 17.60 13.54
C GLU A 32 -19.60 17.87 14.79
N ASN A 33 -18.46 17.18 14.89
CA ASN A 33 -17.50 17.37 15.99
C ASN A 33 -16.43 18.45 15.68
N ARG A 34 -16.58 19.24 14.60
CA ARG A 34 -15.67 20.30 14.18
C ARG A 34 -14.23 19.83 14.03
N ILE A 35 -14.04 18.64 13.42
CA ILE A 35 -12.73 18.07 13.14
C ILE A 35 -12.40 18.29 11.67
N VAL A 36 -11.27 18.96 11.41
CA VAL A 36 -10.75 19.21 10.08
C VAL A 36 -9.38 18.53 9.98
N PHE A 37 -9.24 17.58 9.08
CA PHE A 37 -8.02 16.77 8.92
C PHE A 37 -6.90 17.53 8.18
N ARG A 38 -6.19 18.43 8.86
CA ARG A 38 -5.06 19.20 8.32
C ARG A 38 -3.72 18.74 8.89
N THR A 39 -3.72 18.34 10.15
CA THR A 39 -2.52 18.00 10.92
C THR A 39 -2.62 16.62 11.56
N PRO A 40 -1.49 16.00 11.97
CA PRO A 40 -1.53 14.77 12.76
C PRO A 40 -2.30 14.91 14.08
N ALA A 41 -2.33 16.11 14.68
CA ALA A 41 -3.08 16.39 15.90
C ALA A 41 -4.60 16.26 15.68
N ASP A 42 -5.09 16.67 14.50
CA ASP A 42 -6.52 16.53 14.16
C ASP A 42 -6.93 15.06 14.09
N TRP A 43 -6.02 14.22 13.62
CA TRP A 43 -6.22 12.78 13.60
C TRP A 43 -6.32 12.21 15.03
N SER A 44 -5.40 12.60 15.91
CA SER A 44 -5.44 12.21 17.32
C SER A 44 -6.73 12.68 18.00
N LYS A 45 -7.19 13.90 17.71
CA LYS A 45 -8.47 14.43 18.18
C LYS A 45 -9.65 13.57 17.68
N PHE A 46 -9.67 13.22 16.39
CA PHE A 46 -10.70 12.33 15.81
C PHE A 46 -10.76 11.01 16.56
N MET A 47 -9.62 10.35 16.77
CA MET A 47 -9.54 9.09 17.51
C MET A 47 -10.11 9.22 18.94
N GLN A 48 -9.74 10.28 19.66
CA GLN A 48 -10.21 10.52 21.01
C GLN A 48 -11.72 10.76 21.06
N VAL A 49 -12.27 11.56 20.13
CA VAL A 49 -13.71 11.83 20.05
C VAL A 49 -14.48 10.56 19.67
N CYS A 50 -13.98 9.77 18.73
CA CYS A 50 -14.57 8.49 18.34
C CYS A 50 -14.68 7.50 19.50
N ALA A 51 -13.72 7.50 20.42
CA ALA A 51 -13.73 6.59 21.56
C ALA A 51 -14.84 6.86 22.59
N ARG A 52 -15.41 8.09 22.60
CA ARG A 52 -16.31 8.57 23.67
C ARG A 52 -17.77 8.19 23.49
N SER A 53 -18.21 7.86 22.27
CA SER A 53 -19.61 7.57 22.00
C SER A 53 -19.78 6.33 21.13
N ARG A 54 -20.99 5.80 21.02
CA ARG A 54 -21.33 4.70 20.11
C ARG A 54 -21.20 5.17 18.66
N GLU A 55 -21.75 6.33 18.35
CA GLU A 55 -21.72 6.94 17.01
C GLU A 55 -20.27 7.19 16.57
N GLY A 56 -19.40 7.61 17.51
CA GLY A 56 -17.97 7.76 17.27
C GLY A 56 -17.28 6.46 16.91
N ARG A 57 -17.55 5.37 17.63
CA ARG A 57 -17.00 4.04 17.30
C ARG A 57 -17.48 3.54 15.95
N GLU A 58 -18.75 3.81 15.60
CA GLU A 58 -19.30 3.47 14.29
C GLU A 58 -18.65 4.31 13.17
N ALA A 59 -18.40 5.61 13.39
CA ALA A 59 -17.67 6.46 12.46
C ALA A 59 -16.22 6.00 12.25
N PHE A 60 -15.55 5.59 13.31
CA PHE A 60 -14.20 5.02 13.22
C PHE A 60 -14.18 3.69 12.44
N THR A 61 -15.17 2.83 12.68
CA THR A 61 -15.33 1.57 11.93
C THR A 61 -15.57 1.85 10.44
N ALA A 62 -16.44 2.81 10.13
CA ALA A 62 -16.70 3.23 8.75
C ALA A 62 -15.43 3.78 8.06
N TRP A 63 -14.64 4.61 8.75
CA TRP A 63 -13.36 5.08 8.23
C TRP A 63 -12.39 3.91 7.95
N ARG A 64 -12.27 2.96 8.88
CA ARG A 64 -11.40 1.78 8.68
C ARG A 64 -11.85 0.95 7.48
N PHE A 65 -13.16 0.75 7.35
CA PHE A 65 -13.75 0.01 6.23
C PHE A 65 -13.46 0.69 4.89
N ALA A 66 -13.79 1.99 4.75
CA ALA A 66 -13.52 2.74 3.51
C ALA A 66 -12.03 2.70 3.14
N ARG A 67 -11.14 2.86 4.12
CA ARG A 67 -9.70 2.80 3.90
C ARG A 67 -9.24 1.41 3.48
N GLY A 68 -9.74 0.35 4.11
CA GLY A 68 -9.42 -1.04 3.76
C GLY A 68 -9.87 -1.36 2.33
N LEU A 69 -11.09 -0.96 1.98
CA LEU A 69 -11.66 -1.17 0.65
C LEU A 69 -10.83 -0.47 -0.44
N ALA A 70 -10.45 0.79 -0.23
CA ALA A 70 -9.59 1.51 -1.18
C ALA A 70 -8.24 0.81 -1.41
N LYS A 71 -7.66 0.19 -0.36
CA LYS A 71 -6.36 -0.46 -0.43
C LYS A 71 -6.37 -1.84 -1.08
N ALA A 72 -7.44 -2.60 -0.91
CA ALA A 72 -7.54 -4.00 -1.34
C ALA A 72 -8.91 -4.32 -1.94
N SER A 73 -9.42 -3.44 -2.80
CA SER A 73 -10.65 -3.70 -3.57
C SER A 73 -10.47 -4.90 -4.50
N ARG A 74 -11.58 -5.54 -4.86
CA ARG A 74 -11.59 -6.65 -5.83
C ARG A 74 -11.00 -6.21 -7.18
N ALA A 75 -11.34 -5.01 -7.63
CA ALA A 75 -10.77 -4.44 -8.85
C ALA A 75 -9.24 -4.31 -8.76
N LYS A 76 -8.73 -3.86 -7.60
CA LYS A 76 -7.28 -3.75 -7.36
C LYS A 76 -6.61 -5.12 -7.31
N LEU A 77 -7.21 -6.09 -6.65
CA LEU A 77 -6.68 -7.46 -6.59
C LEU A 77 -6.66 -8.12 -7.98
N ARG A 78 -7.70 -7.94 -8.81
CA ARG A 78 -7.68 -8.42 -10.22
C ARG A 78 -6.57 -7.78 -11.05
N THR A 79 -6.38 -6.46 -10.90
CA THR A 79 -5.29 -5.74 -11.58
C THR A 79 -3.93 -6.24 -11.12
N LEU A 80 -3.76 -6.43 -9.80
CA LEU A 80 -2.55 -6.99 -9.22
C LEU A 80 -2.24 -8.39 -9.79
N TRP A 81 -3.24 -9.26 -9.88
CA TRP A 81 -3.10 -10.58 -10.51
C TRP A 81 -2.61 -10.49 -11.95
N THR A 82 -3.19 -9.59 -12.74
CA THR A 82 -2.77 -9.37 -14.14
C THR A 82 -1.31 -8.96 -14.23
N ILE A 83 -0.85 -8.07 -13.34
CA ILE A 83 0.56 -7.65 -13.29
C ILE A 83 1.46 -8.81 -12.87
N LEU A 84 1.09 -9.59 -11.86
CA LEU A 84 1.86 -10.76 -11.42
C LEU A 84 1.99 -11.80 -12.54
N CYS A 85 0.91 -12.09 -13.27
CA CYS A 85 0.93 -12.99 -14.42
C CYS A 85 1.86 -12.48 -15.55
N ARG A 86 1.86 -11.18 -15.83
CA ARG A 86 2.74 -10.54 -16.82
C ARG A 86 4.22 -10.71 -16.46
N HIS A 87 4.53 -10.66 -15.18
CA HIS A 87 5.89 -10.73 -14.64
C HIS A 87 6.23 -12.08 -13.98
N ARG A 88 5.50 -13.16 -14.32
CA ARG A 88 5.63 -14.50 -13.68
C ARG A 88 7.04 -15.09 -13.68
N HIS A 89 7.93 -14.65 -14.57
CA HIS A 89 9.33 -15.09 -14.68
C HIS A 89 10.32 -14.09 -14.04
N GLN A 90 9.85 -13.07 -13.37
CA GLN A 90 10.68 -12.05 -12.73
C GLN A 90 10.40 -12.01 -11.22
N GLN A 91 11.42 -11.70 -10.46
CA GLN A 91 11.23 -11.47 -9.03
C GLN A 91 10.52 -10.15 -8.79
N ALA A 92 9.49 -10.18 -7.93
CA ALA A 92 8.66 -9.03 -7.61
C ALA A 92 8.50 -8.85 -6.10
N ILE A 93 8.47 -7.60 -5.66
CA ILE A 93 8.12 -7.24 -4.27
C ILE A 93 6.90 -6.33 -4.28
N LEU A 94 5.90 -6.71 -3.48
CA LEU A 94 4.69 -5.94 -3.24
C LEU A 94 4.83 -5.12 -1.96
N PHE A 95 4.52 -3.84 -2.04
CA PHE A 95 4.62 -2.91 -0.93
C PHE A 95 3.24 -2.46 -0.47
N THR A 96 2.98 -2.58 0.83
CA THR A 96 1.76 -2.08 1.47
C THR A 96 2.11 -1.14 2.63
N ASP A 97 1.18 -0.28 3.01
CA ASP A 97 1.37 0.65 4.12
C ASP A 97 0.91 0.11 5.48
N ASP A 98 0.23 -1.04 5.50
CA ASP A 98 -0.19 -1.71 6.72
C ASP A 98 -0.20 -3.24 6.59
N ASN A 99 -0.21 -3.92 7.75
CA ASN A 99 -0.15 -5.36 7.81
C ASN A 99 -1.44 -6.04 7.34
N ALA A 100 -2.60 -5.43 7.60
CA ALA A 100 -3.89 -6.02 7.21
C ALA A 100 -3.95 -6.20 5.69
N THR A 101 -3.61 -5.14 4.93
CA THR A 101 -3.51 -5.21 3.47
C THR A 101 -2.47 -6.24 3.01
N ALA A 102 -1.30 -6.30 3.69
CA ALA A 102 -0.27 -7.28 3.36
C ALA A 102 -0.76 -8.73 3.53
N TYR A 103 -1.44 -9.03 4.63
CA TYR A 103 -2.00 -10.36 4.88
C TYR A 103 -3.14 -10.70 3.91
N THR A 104 -4.05 -9.76 3.63
CA THR A 104 -5.11 -9.97 2.62
C THR A 104 -4.53 -10.39 1.27
N ILE A 105 -3.48 -9.72 0.81
CA ILE A 105 -2.81 -10.05 -0.46
C ILE A 105 -2.08 -11.39 -0.36
N GLY A 106 -1.36 -11.63 0.75
CA GLY A 106 -0.65 -12.89 0.96
C GLY A 106 -1.58 -14.09 0.96
N GLU A 107 -2.72 -14.00 1.63
CA GLU A 107 -3.76 -15.05 1.67
C GLU A 107 -4.42 -15.23 0.29
N THR A 108 -4.77 -14.13 -0.40
CA THR A 108 -5.42 -14.18 -1.70
C THR A 108 -4.57 -14.86 -2.77
N PHE A 109 -3.27 -14.62 -2.77
CA PHE A 109 -2.34 -15.09 -3.82
C PHE A 109 -1.34 -16.15 -3.33
N PHE A 110 -1.49 -16.63 -2.10
CA PHE A 110 -0.56 -17.60 -1.47
C PHE A 110 0.88 -17.12 -1.48
N LEU A 111 1.10 -15.82 -1.21
CA LEU A 111 2.42 -15.21 -1.19
C LEU A 111 2.98 -15.10 0.24
N PRO A 112 4.28 -15.30 0.45
CA PRO A 112 4.90 -15.04 1.74
C PRO A 112 4.81 -13.56 2.09
N VAL A 113 4.55 -13.29 3.37
CA VAL A 113 4.34 -11.92 3.90
C VAL A 113 5.39 -11.60 4.95
N ILE A 114 6.08 -10.48 4.78
CA ILE A 114 7.02 -9.94 5.76
C ILE A 114 6.42 -8.68 6.40
N THR A 115 6.16 -8.75 7.71
CA THR A 115 5.69 -7.64 8.52
C THR A 115 6.60 -7.42 9.73
N HIS A 116 6.34 -6.39 10.54
CA HIS A 116 7.08 -6.21 11.80
C HIS A 116 6.82 -7.33 12.83
N HIS A 117 5.76 -8.12 12.66
CA HIS A 117 5.49 -9.30 13.48
C HIS A 117 6.27 -10.55 13.04
N THR A 118 6.84 -10.55 11.81
CA THR A 118 7.62 -11.67 11.31
C THR A 118 8.91 -11.82 12.12
N LYS A 119 9.13 -12.98 12.71
CA LYS A 119 10.33 -13.29 13.49
C LYS A 119 11.60 -13.08 12.65
N ILE A 120 12.67 -12.64 13.30
CA ILE A 120 13.94 -12.35 12.61
C ILE A 120 14.47 -13.56 11.83
N SER A 121 14.38 -14.77 12.41
CA SER A 121 14.80 -16.02 11.77
C SER A 121 13.97 -16.33 10.52
N GLU A 122 12.66 -16.19 10.60
CA GLU A 122 11.72 -16.41 9.50
C GLU A 122 11.95 -15.38 8.38
N ARG A 123 12.09 -14.10 8.74
CA ARG A 123 12.42 -13.03 7.78
C ARG A 123 13.72 -13.34 7.03
N LYS A 124 14.77 -13.76 7.75
CA LYS A 124 16.05 -14.14 7.14
C LYS A 124 15.89 -15.32 6.21
N ALA A 125 15.15 -16.34 6.59
CA ALA A 125 14.88 -17.52 5.76
C ALA A 125 14.12 -17.16 4.47
N LEU A 126 13.08 -16.33 4.57
CA LEU A 126 12.31 -15.86 3.41
C LEU A 126 13.15 -15.01 2.46
N LEU A 127 13.97 -14.09 2.97
CA LEU A 127 14.87 -13.28 2.13
C LEU A 127 15.94 -14.13 1.46
N THR A 128 16.46 -15.14 2.14
CA THR A 128 17.41 -16.10 1.54
C THR A 128 16.73 -16.90 0.43
N ALA A 129 15.55 -17.47 0.69
CA ALA A 129 14.78 -18.22 -0.33
C ALA A 129 14.44 -17.35 -1.56
N PHE A 130 14.17 -16.07 -1.33
CA PHE A 130 13.93 -15.11 -2.40
C PHE A 130 15.22 -14.87 -3.22
N ARG A 131 16.37 -14.62 -2.58
CA ARG A 131 17.67 -14.46 -3.29
C ARG A 131 18.05 -15.69 -4.12
N GLU A 132 17.74 -16.88 -3.61
CA GLU A 132 18.00 -18.16 -4.28
C GLU A 132 16.98 -18.47 -5.39
N GLY A 133 15.98 -17.61 -5.63
CA GLY A 133 14.93 -17.83 -6.62
C GLY A 133 13.92 -18.93 -6.27
N LYS A 134 13.92 -19.43 -5.04
CA LYS A 134 12.93 -20.40 -4.54
C LYS A 134 11.56 -19.74 -4.30
N VAL A 135 11.56 -18.44 -4.05
CA VAL A 135 10.40 -17.57 -3.93
C VAL A 135 10.56 -16.45 -4.94
N ASN A 136 9.61 -16.29 -5.85
CA ASN A 136 9.69 -15.25 -6.89
C ASN A 136 8.89 -13.98 -6.56
N CYS A 137 8.00 -14.05 -5.58
CA CYS A 137 7.18 -12.91 -5.18
C CYS A 137 6.96 -12.91 -3.68
N MET A 138 7.01 -11.75 -3.05
CA MET A 138 6.67 -11.57 -1.64
C MET A 138 5.94 -10.26 -1.39
N VAL A 139 5.16 -10.22 -0.32
CA VAL A 139 4.47 -9.01 0.15
C VAL A 139 5.18 -8.46 1.37
N THR A 140 5.32 -7.15 1.45
CA THR A 140 5.90 -6.51 2.62
C THR A 140 5.07 -5.30 3.06
N SER A 141 4.87 -5.18 4.37
CA SER A 141 4.43 -3.92 4.97
C SER A 141 5.66 -3.10 5.39
N ARG A 142 5.49 -1.93 5.94
CA ARG A 142 6.51 -0.90 6.33
C ARG A 142 7.89 -1.36 6.82
N VAL A 143 8.10 -2.65 7.01
CA VAL A 143 9.25 -3.25 7.74
C VAL A 143 10.57 -3.17 7.01
N LEU A 144 10.58 -2.96 5.72
CA LEU A 144 11.85 -2.83 4.97
C LEU A 144 12.55 -1.47 5.17
N ASN A 145 12.10 -0.68 6.17
CA ASN A 145 12.67 0.64 6.49
C ASN A 145 13.95 0.56 7.32
N GLU A 146 14.16 -0.52 8.05
CA GLU A 146 15.18 -0.58 9.10
C GLU A 146 16.25 -1.61 8.76
N GLY A 147 17.28 -1.19 8.00
CA GLY A 147 18.54 -1.95 7.88
C GLY A 147 18.42 -3.39 7.33
N VAL A 148 17.28 -3.78 6.78
CA VAL A 148 17.12 -5.08 6.15
C VAL A 148 17.71 -5.01 4.75
N ASP A 149 18.68 -5.88 4.47
CA ASP A 149 19.26 -6.05 3.16
C ASP A 149 18.23 -6.74 2.25
N VAL A 150 17.40 -5.91 1.60
CA VAL A 150 16.35 -6.36 0.68
C VAL A 150 17.00 -6.70 -0.66
N PRO A 151 16.73 -7.88 -1.21
CA PRO A 151 17.22 -8.25 -2.54
C PRO A 151 16.79 -7.26 -3.60
N GLU A 152 17.66 -7.04 -4.57
CA GLU A 152 17.36 -6.24 -5.75
C GLU A 152 16.35 -6.97 -6.63
N VAL A 153 15.35 -6.26 -7.14
CA VAL A 153 14.30 -6.83 -7.98
C VAL A 153 14.07 -6.02 -9.24
N ALA A 154 13.60 -6.69 -10.27
CA ALA A 154 13.20 -6.01 -11.51
C ALA A 154 11.81 -5.39 -11.41
N VAL A 155 10.92 -5.90 -10.54
CA VAL A 155 9.53 -5.46 -10.45
C VAL A 155 9.18 -5.09 -9.01
N GLY A 156 8.75 -3.85 -8.83
CA GLY A 156 8.15 -3.36 -7.59
C GLY A 156 6.67 -3.02 -7.81
N ILE A 157 5.81 -3.33 -6.86
CA ILE A 157 4.38 -3.01 -6.93
C ILE A 157 3.96 -2.33 -5.63
N VAL A 158 3.62 -1.06 -5.70
CA VAL A 158 3.02 -0.32 -4.58
C VAL A 158 1.52 -0.52 -4.62
N VAL A 159 1.01 -1.40 -3.78
CA VAL A 159 -0.43 -1.69 -3.70
C VAL A 159 -1.15 -0.65 -2.83
N SER A 160 -0.52 -0.25 -1.74
CA SER A 160 -0.94 0.89 -0.93
C SER A 160 0.30 1.58 -0.34
N GLY A 161 0.28 2.90 -0.23
CA GLY A 161 1.44 3.64 0.23
C GLY A 161 1.12 4.69 1.29
N SER A 162 2.04 4.90 2.23
CA SER A 162 1.97 6.02 3.16
C SER A 162 2.24 7.35 2.44
N GLY A 163 1.75 8.45 3.00
CA GLY A 163 2.07 9.80 2.50
C GLY A 163 3.52 10.25 2.72
N SER A 164 4.36 9.42 3.35
CA SER A 164 5.79 9.70 3.54
C SER A 164 6.57 9.38 2.27
N VAL A 165 6.70 10.37 1.42
CA VAL A 165 7.32 10.30 0.11
C VAL A 165 8.80 9.95 0.20
N ARG A 166 9.53 10.57 1.13
CA ARG A 166 10.99 10.46 1.23
C ARG A 166 11.45 9.03 1.53
N GLU A 167 10.84 8.38 2.50
CA GLU A 167 11.17 6.99 2.86
C GLU A 167 10.84 6.02 1.72
N HIS A 168 9.72 6.25 1.05
CA HIS A 168 9.25 5.40 -0.02
C HIS A 168 10.21 5.42 -1.22
N VAL A 169 10.58 6.62 -1.71
CA VAL A 169 11.48 6.78 -2.87
C VAL A 169 12.90 6.31 -2.58
N GLN A 170 13.44 6.63 -1.41
CA GLN A 170 14.78 6.17 -1.03
C GLN A 170 14.87 4.65 -0.96
N ARG A 171 13.81 3.99 -0.51
CA ARG A 171 13.71 2.54 -0.42
C ARG A 171 13.65 1.91 -1.79
N LEU A 172 12.75 2.40 -2.64
CA LEU A 172 12.57 1.87 -4.00
C LEU A 172 13.83 2.03 -4.84
N GLY A 173 14.53 3.16 -4.73
CA GLY A 173 15.78 3.38 -5.44
C GLY A 173 16.94 2.46 -5.04
N ARG A 174 16.84 1.78 -3.88
CA ARG A 174 17.81 0.76 -3.45
C ARG A 174 17.41 -0.66 -3.89
N ILE A 175 16.12 -0.92 -4.04
CA ILE A 175 15.55 -2.24 -4.32
C ILE A 175 15.41 -2.46 -5.82
N LEU A 176 15.01 -1.43 -6.56
CA LEU A 176 14.79 -1.53 -8.00
C LEU A 176 16.08 -1.30 -8.75
N ARG A 177 16.70 -2.38 -9.22
CA ARG A 177 17.86 -2.30 -10.10
C ARG A 177 17.59 -3.00 -11.42
N PRO A 178 17.98 -2.39 -12.55
CA PRO A 178 17.88 -3.02 -13.85
C PRO A 178 18.80 -4.24 -13.93
N GLY A 179 18.30 -5.32 -14.51
CA GLY A 179 19.16 -6.40 -14.99
C GLY A 179 19.98 -5.96 -16.21
N PRO A 180 20.91 -6.81 -16.71
CA PRO A 180 21.82 -6.47 -17.82
C PRO A 180 21.12 -5.93 -19.08
N ASP A 181 19.88 -6.39 -19.36
CA ASP A 181 19.13 -6.04 -20.57
C ASP A 181 17.69 -5.51 -20.28
N LYS A 182 17.31 -5.23 -19.04
CA LYS A 182 15.94 -4.82 -18.68
C LYS A 182 15.94 -3.69 -17.68
N ARG A 183 15.07 -2.67 -17.94
CA ARG A 183 14.78 -1.62 -16.95
C ARG A 183 13.94 -2.21 -15.83
N ALA A 184 14.22 -1.80 -14.60
CA ALA A 184 13.34 -2.09 -13.47
C ALA A 184 12.01 -1.32 -13.66
N VAL A 185 10.91 -1.93 -13.21
CA VAL A 185 9.56 -1.34 -13.33
C VAL A 185 8.95 -1.21 -11.95
N LEU A 186 8.36 -0.06 -11.69
CA LEU A 186 7.58 0.21 -10.50
C LEU A 186 6.12 0.49 -10.88
N TYR A 187 5.22 -0.38 -10.44
CA TYR A 187 3.79 -0.13 -10.53
C TYR A 187 3.29 0.59 -9.27
N GLU A 188 2.50 1.63 -9.44
CA GLU A 188 1.76 2.29 -8.37
C GLU A 188 0.26 2.11 -8.61
N LEU A 189 -0.41 1.29 -7.77
CA LEU A 189 -1.84 1.02 -7.87
C LEU A 189 -2.61 2.02 -6.99
N VAL A 190 -3.51 2.78 -7.58
CA VAL A 190 -4.28 3.81 -6.87
C VAL A 190 -5.77 3.63 -7.16
N SER A 191 -6.58 3.43 -6.14
CA SER A 191 -8.01 3.46 -6.26
C SER A 191 -8.49 4.89 -6.45
N GLU A 192 -9.08 5.19 -7.63
CA GLU A 192 -9.56 6.52 -7.99
C GLU A 192 -10.74 6.95 -7.12
N ASP A 193 -10.89 8.25 -6.95
CA ASP A 193 -11.94 8.88 -6.15
C ASP A 193 -12.03 8.34 -4.73
N THR A 194 -10.87 7.99 -4.16
CA THR A 194 -10.72 7.56 -2.77
C THR A 194 -9.65 8.39 -2.04
N GLY A 195 -9.50 8.15 -0.74
CA GLY A 195 -8.42 8.77 0.04
C GLY A 195 -7.00 8.44 -0.45
N GLU A 196 -6.83 7.40 -1.27
CA GLU A 196 -5.53 7.07 -1.87
C GLU A 196 -5.09 8.05 -2.95
N THR A 197 -6.02 8.66 -3.68
CA THR A 197 -5.70 9.66 -4.72
C THR A 197 -4.89 10.82 -4.14
N PHE A 198 -5.29 11.37 -3.00
CA PHE A 198 -4.56 12.45 -2.34
C PHE A 198 -3.17 12.00 -1.86
N THR A 199 -3.06 10.76 -1.40
CA THR A 199 -1.79 10.20 -0.92
C THR A 199 -0.81 9.99 -2.08
N SER A 200 -1.29 9.51 -3.21
CA SER A 200 -0.51 9.32 -4.43
C SER A 200 -0.03 10.66 -5.03
N VAL A 201 -0.91 11.66 -5.11
CA VAL A 201 -0.55 13.01 -5.58
C VAL A 201 0.59 13.60 -4.74
N ARG A 202 0.53 13.52 -3.41
CA ARG A 202 1.62 13.98 -2.53
C ARG A 202 2.94 13.27 -2.82
N ARG A 203 2.91 11.96 -3.08
CA ARG A 203 4.13 11.20 -3.41
C ARG A 203 4.76 11.72 -4.70
N ARG A 204 3.95 11.94 -5.75
CA ARG A 204 4.42 12.39 -7.07
C ARG A 204 4.98 13.81 -7.10
N GLN A 205 4.52 14.70 -6.24
CA GLN A 205 5.02 16.08 -6.14
C GLN A 205 6.44 16.18 -5.57
N HIS A 206 7.01 15.08 -5.08
CA HIS A 206 8.37 15.11 -4.54
C HIS A 206 9.40 15.01 -5.66
N ALA A 207 10.45 15.87 -5.62
CA ALA A 207 11.51 15.97 -6.63
C ALA A 207 12.22 14.64 -6.96
N ALA A 208 12.17 13.64 -6.08
CA ALA A 208 12.74 12.33 -6.31
C ALA A 208 11.95 11.46 -7.31
N TYR A 209 10.67 11.77 -7.57
CA TYR A 209 9.85 11.16 -8.62
C TYR A 209 9.97 11.90 -9.96
N GLN A 210 10.53 13.11 -9.97
CA GLN A 210 10.64 13.97 -11.16
C GLN A 210 11.99 13.85 -11.86
N ARG A 211 12.87 12.97 -11.41
CA ARG A 211 14.13 12.68 -12.10
C ARG A 211 13.87 11.68 -13.21
N GLU A 212 13.66 12.21 -14.40
CA GLU A 212 13.82 11.52 -15.68
C GLU A 212 15.26 11.02 -15.89
#